data_743b3b9f7ea472cd3eb56c66b6ee084c
#
_entry.id   743b3b9f7ea472cd3eb56c66b6ee084c
#
_cell.length_a   1.000
_cell.length_b   1.000
_cell.length_c   1.000
_cell.angle_alpha   90.00
_cell.angle_beta   90.00
_cell.angle_gamma   90.00
#
_symmetry.space_group_name_H-M   'P 1'
#
loop_
_entity.id
_entity.type
_entity.pdbx_description
1 polymer ?
#
loop_
_entity_poly.entity_id
_entity_poly.type
_entity_poly.pdbx_seq_one_letter_code
_entity_poly.pdbx_strand_id
1 'polypeptide(L)'
;MSHEQRQAAAVTRRAERAAKIAQRKAKVAQRRAITAQRQAERGAGRGAKWSNRDYVPMRLAPFQETTANIQGLYPFVAEAGIDAPGILVGRNVLSSGSFAYDTFELYRRGMLFNPNGIVQGTVGSGKSSFVKTTIKREAAFGIKSVVPCDPKGEYTPLARWMGYEPVFLGPGLRTRLNPLDVPPRPSGLTDADWVREISNARISLLAALASATLGRAVTPAERKAITIALQKLTGIAAGADVDRLATPILPDLVTAMLELDDRDAASAGFADARAFQDASRDAYLVLDRLVHGDLAGMFDGPSTTHIDFDDDLVVLNLERLQVSDEALALIMACSQAWMEQALMRQDGVRRKIWYDECWRMVRVGNGHLAARLSAQQKLARQWGIGVWLIFHKIKDLSGTSPAMREIAEGMLSETGTRVSYHQAVDQLEFTQEMLAMTDMEASEIGGLDVGESLWQIEIRGKMRSFLIEHAYSSEEWPLLQTNSKMLGKADTTNTDAPDVDAAGEWGEVA
;
A
#
# COMPACT_ATOMS: atom_id res chain seq x y z
N MET A 1 -37.72 41.54 -2.33
CA MET A 1 -36.44 42.27 -2.30
C MET A 1 -35.93 42.42 -3.73
N SER A 2 -35.71 43.62 -4.20
CA SER A 2 -35.17 43.89 -5.54
C SER A 2 -33.70 43.42 -5.63
N HIS A 3 -33.21 43.22 -6.85
CA HIS A 3 -31.81 42.79 -7.09
C HIS A 3 -30.81 43.78 -6.45
N GLU A 4 -31.10 45.07 -6.47
CA GLU A 4 -30.28 46.11 -5.82
C GLU A 4 -30.24 45.98 -4.29
N GLN A 5 -31.36 45.64 -3.66
CA GLN A 5 -31.38 45.40 -2.20
C GLN A 5 -30.56 44.19 -1.76
N ARG A 6 -30.48 43.17 -2.61
CA ARG A 6 -29.61 41.97 -2.33
C ARG A 6 -28.13 42.28 -2.49
N GLN A 7 -27.78 43.12 -3.50
CA GLN A 7 -26.41 43.58 -3.69
C GLN A 7 -25.95 44.48 -2.54
N ALA A 8 -26.76 45.44 -2.12
CA ALA A 8 -26.45 46.31 -0.99
C ALA A 8 -26.24 45.51 0.31
N ALA A 9 -27.11 44.50 0.58
CA ALA A 9 -26.99 43.64 1.75
C ALA A 9 -25.73 42.77 1.70
N ALA A 10 -25.31 42.31 0.50
CA ALA A 10 -24.07 41.52 0.34
C ALA A 10 -22.81 42.38 0.58
N VAL A 11 -22.81 43.63 0.12
CA VAL A 11 -21.70 44.57 0.36
C VAL A 11 -21.59 44.91 1.85
N THR A 12 -22.69 45.14 2.53
CA THR A 12 -22.71 45.42 3.98
C THR A 12 -22.18 44.23 4.79
N ARG A 13 -22.63 43.01 4.49
CA ARG A 13 -22.10 41.78 5.14
C ARG A 13 -20.62 41.55 4.89
N ARG A 14 -20.13 41.92 3.71
CA ARG A 14 -18.71 41.83 3.36
C ARG A 14 -17.85 42.81 4.16
N ALA A 15 -18.37 44.05 4.32
CA ALA A 15 -17.75 45.08 5.14
C ALA A 15 -17.73 44.73 6.62
N GLU A 16 -18.81 44.18 7.17
CA GLU A 16 -18.87 43.69 8.55
C GLU A 16 -17.91 42.53 8.82
N ARG A 17 -17.80 41.58 7.87
CA ARG A 17 -16.81 40.49 7.99
C ARG A 17 -15.39 41.02 7.94
N ALA A 18 -15.09 41.96 7.06
CA ALA A 18 -13.77 42.60 6.98
C ALA A 18 -13.43 43.34 8.27
N ALA A 19 -14.37 44.08 8.85
CA ALA A 19 -14.21 44.77 10.12
C ALA A 19 -13.97 43.81 11.29
N LYS A 20 -14.69 42.70 11.38
CA LYS A 20 -14.45 41.64 12.40
C LYS A 20 -13.07 40.98 12.26
N ILE A 21 -12.62 40.76 11.04
CA ILE A 21 -11.27 40.17 10.79
C ILE A 21 -10.19 41.20 11.19
N ALA A 22 -10.37 42.47 10.83
CA ALA A 22 -9.44 43.54 11.21
C ALA A 22 -9.36 43.70 12.74
N GLN A 23 -10.50 43.65 13.43
CA GLN A 23 -10.56 43.73 14.87
C GLN A 23 -9.89 42.51 15.57
N ARG A 24 -10.05 41.31 15.02
CA ARG A 24 -9.32 40.13 15.50
C ARG A 24 -7.82 40.27 15.29
N LYS A 25 -7.37 40.73 14.12
CA LYS A 25 -5.94 40.95 13.84
C LYS A 25 -5.36 42.00 14.78
N ALA A 26 -6.07 43.12 15.06
CA ALA A 26 -5.65 44.12 15.99
C ALA A 26 -5.50 43.56 17.44
N LYS A 27 -6.48 42.78 17.92
CA LYS A 27 -6.38 42.10 19.24
C LYS A 27 -5.18 41.15 19.35
N VAL A 28 -4.89 40.40 18.27
CA VAL A 28 -3.72 39.47 18.24
C VAL A 28 -2.43 40.27 18.25
N ALA A 29 -2.33 41.35 17.47
CA ALA A 29 -1.17 42.25 17.44
C ALA A 29 -0.91 42.87 18.81
N GLN A 30 -1.98 43.36 19.47
CA GLN A 30 -1.89 43.94 20.81
C GLN A 30 -1.40 42.91 21.85
N ARG A 31 -1.94 41.68 21.80
CA ARG A 31 -1.45 40.61 22.67
C ARG A 31 0.03 40.26 22.45
N ARG A 32 0.47 40.22 21.17
CA ARG A 32 1.86 40.01 20.82
C ARG A 32 2.77 41.15 21.33
N ALA A 33 2.34 42.40 21.19
CA ALA A 33 3.06 43.56 21.69
C ALA A 33 3.21 43.51 23.23
N ILE A 34 2.13 43.21 23.96
CA ILE A 34 2.15 43.05 25.42
C ILE A 34 3.11 41.90 25.85
N THR A 35 3.08 40.78 25.10
CA THR A 35 3.97 39.64 25.40
C THR A 35 5.42 40.00 25.11
N ALA A 36 5.71 40.70 24.01
CA ALA A 36 7.04 41.17 23.67
C ALA A 36 7.58 42.18 24.70
N GLN A 37 6.71 43.12 25.15
CA GLN A 37 7.04 44.06 26.18
C GLN A 37 7.37 43.36 27.51
N ARG A 38 6.55 42.40 27.92
CA ARG A 38 6.80 41.56 29.13
C ARG A 38 8.07 40.74 29.01
N GLN A 39 8.39 40.25 27.81
CA GLN A 39 9.68 39.55 27.58
C GLN A 39 10.84 40.50 27.63
N ALA A 40 10.74 41.70 27.07
CA ALA A 40 11.77 42.74 27.14
C ALA A 40 11.99 43.21 28.59
N GLU A 41 10.89 43.40 29.34
CA GLU A 41 10.97 43.74 30.77
C GLU A 41 11.61 42.63 31.61
N ARG A 42 11.33 41.34 31.27
CA ARG A 42 11.97 40.17 31.89
C ARG A 42 13.45 40.06 31.49
N GLY A 43 13.80 40.38 30.25
CA GLY A 43 15.19 40.39 29.76
C GLY A 43 16.02 41.57 30.31
N ALA A 44 15.39 42.66 30.72
CA ALA A 44 16.05 43.83 31.30
C ALA A 44 16.42 43.71 32.78
N GLY A 45 16.23 42.52 33.36
CA GLY A 45 16.79 42.21 34.68
C GLY A 45 16.29 43.04 35.86
N ARG A 46 15.06 43.58 35.81
CA ARG A 46 14.40 44.14 36.98
C ARG A 46 13.96 43.06 37.96
N GLY A 47 14.92 42.48 38.65
CA GLY A 47 14.66 41.65 39.83
C GLY A 47 14.01 42.45 40.95
N ALA A 48 13.13 41.79 41.74
CA ALA A 48 12.65 42.38 42.97
C ALA A 48 13.83 42.80 43.85
N LYS A 49 13.67 43.93 44.57
CA LYS A 49 14.68 44.60 45.44
C LYS A 49 15.20 43.67 46.54
N TRP A 50 15.76 42.63 46.36
CA TRP A 50 16.33 41.63 47.31
C TRP A 50 16.54 40.26 46.65
N SER A 51 16.48 40.11 45.29
CA SER A 51 16.79 38.83 44.65
C SER A 51 18.26 38.76 44.25
N ASN A 52 19.01 37.82 44.83
CA ASN A 52 20.37 37.40 44.40
C ASN A 52 20.28 36.64 43.06
N ARG A 53 19.52 37.15 42.08
CA ARG A 53 19.46 36.53 40.78
C ARG A 53 20.59 37.04 39.92
N ASP A 54 21.41 36.11 39.45
CA ASP A 54 22.43 36.37 38.46
C ASP A 54 21.75 36.74 37.13
N TYR A 55 22.19 37.83 36.51
CA TYR A 55 21.59 38.42 35.32
C TYR A 55 22.12 37.87 34.00
N VAL A 56 23.03 36.91 34.06
CA VAL A 56 23.52 36.23 32.88
C VAL A 56 22.56 35.13 32.47
N PRO A 57 21.83 35.25 31.33
CA PRO A 57 20.99 34.18 30.85
C PRO A 57 21.89 32.98 30.49
N MET A 58 21.88 31.97 31.34
CA MET A 58 22.50 30.69 31.01
C MET A 58 21.70 30.07 29.85
N ARG A 59 22.24 30.14 28.65
CA ARG A 59 21.75 29.39 27.51
C ARG A 59 22.30 27.96 27.63
N LEU A 60 21.57 27.12 28.32
CA LEU A 60 21.84 25.70 28.24
C LEU A 60 21.51 25.24 26.82
N ALA A 61 22.37 24.45 26.22
CA ALA A 61 22.08 23.75 24.98
C ALA A 61 20.80 22.94 25.20
N PRO A 62 19.85 22.92 24.22
CA PRO A 62 18.68 22.09 24.34
C PRO A 62 19.14 20.63 24.45
N PHE A 63 18.87 20.02 25.56
CA PHE A 63 19.05 18.58 25.75
C PHE A 63 17.84 17.90 25.17
N GLN A 64 18.04 17.05 24.17
CA GLN A 64 17.02 16.13 23.69
C GLN A 64 17.18 14.83 24.46
N GLU A 65 16.18 14.50 25.23
CA GLU A 65 16.12 13.25 25.98
C GLU A 65 14.89 12.45 25.58
N THR A 66 15.01 11.14 25.65
CA THR A 66 13.90 10.23 25.43
C THR A 66 12.92 10.27 26.60
N THR A 67 11.66 9.94 26.34
CA THR A 67 10.66 9.83 27.43
C THR A 67 11.07 8.81 28.49
N ALA A 68 11.88 7.80 28.15
CA ALA A 68 12.43 6.84 29.13
C ALA A 68 13.32 7.49 30.18
N ASN A 69 14.17 8.46 29.80
CA ASN A 69 15.02 9.18 30.74
C ASN A 69 14.23 10.20 31.55
N ILE A 70 13.20 10.83 30.96
CA ILE A 70 12.29 11.74 31.67
C ILE A 70 11.44 10.99 32.70
N GLN A 71 11.10 9.72 32.46
CA GLN A 71 10.39 8.88 33.44
C GLN A 71 11.12 8.74 34.78
N GLY A 72 12.46 8.78 34.78
CA GLY A 72 13.24 8.82 36.01
C GLY A 72 13.01 10.07 36.87
N LEU A 73 12.63 11.20 36.23
CA LEU A 73 12.29 12.45 36.91
C LEU A 73 10.81 12.55 37.27
N TYR A 74 9.94 11.90 36.52
CA TYR A 74 8.49 11.87 36.74
C TYR A 74 7.94 10.49 36.39
N PRO A 75 7.98 9.53 37.31
CA PRO A 75 7.66 8.12 37.06
C PRO A 75 6.18 7.86 36.67
N PHE A 76 5.34 8.89 36.72
CA PHE A 76 3.91 8.79 36.34
C PHE A 76 3.64 9.21 34.88
N VAL A 77 4.65 9.56 34.11
CA VAL A 77 4.49 9.86 32.66
C VAL A 77 4.50 8.56 31.91
N ALA A 78 3.35 8.17 31.38
CA ALA A 78 3.22 7.09 30.41
C ALA A 78 2.88 7.71 29.05
N GLU A 79 3.49 7.20 27.99
CA GLU A 79 3.07 7.53 26.64
C GLU A 79 1.67 6.98 26.41
N ALA A 80 0.74 7.85 25.96
CA ALA A 80 -0.57 7.40 25.57
C ALA A 80 -0.43 6.49 24.35
N GLY A 81 -0.80 5.22 24.48
CA GLY A 81 -0.92 4.31 23.36
C GLY A 81 -1.92 4.81 22.31
N ILE A 82 -2.18 4.01 21.28
CA ILE A 82 -3.17 4.37 20.24
C ILE A 82 -4.60 4.42 20.78
N ASP A 83 -4.86 3.83 21.94
CA ASP A 83 -6.18 3.72 22.60
C ASP A 83 -7.22 3.03 21.69
N ALA A 84 -6.80 1.97 21.02
CA ALA A 84 -7.65 1.14 20.18
C ALA A 84 -7.28 -0.34 20.36
N PRO A 85 -8.28 -1.24 20.37
CA PRO A 85 -8.02 -2.67 20.37
C PRO A 85 -7.40 -3.09 19.03
N GLY A 86 -6.67 -4.18 19.05
CA GLY A 86 -6.03 -4.74 17.88
C GLY A 86 -5.16 -5.94 18.23
N ILE A 87 -4.45 -6.45 17.27
CA ILE A 87 -3.45 -7.48 17.50
C ILE A 87 -2.28 -6.88 18.28
N LEU A 88 -1.74 -7.65 19.23
CA LEU A 88 -0.48 -7.27 19.85
C LEU A 88 0.64 -7.33 18.81
N VAL A 89 1.27 -6.20 18.54
CA VAL A 89 2.43 -6.11 17.64
C VAL A 89 3.72 -6.31 18.44
N GLY A 90 3.83 -5.64 19.57
CA GLY A 90 5.03 -5.68 20.36
C GLY A 90 5.00 -4.73 21.54
N ARG A 91 6.16 -4.26 21.94
CA ARG A 91 6.39 -3.33 23.03
C ARG A 91 6.87 -1.98 22.50
N ASN A 92 6.35 -0.90 23.01
CA ASN A 92 6.91 0.43 22.77
C ASN A 92 8.22 0.55 23.52
N VAL A 93 9.32 0.80 22.80
CA VAL A 93 10.69 0.88 23.41
C VAL A 93 10.80 2.02 24.42
N LEU A 94 10.12 3.16 24.15
CA LEU A 94 10.23 4.36 24.98
C LEU A 94 9.39 4.26 26.26
N SER A 95 8.16 3.70 26.18
CA SER A 95 7.25 3.63 27.31
C SER A 95 7.18 2.25 27.98
N SER A 96 7.81 1.23 27.38
CA SER A 96 7.71 -0.18 27.78
C SER A 96 6.29 -0.74 27.79
N GLY A 97 5.32 0.02 27.28
CA GLY A 97 3.93 -0.39 27.17
C GLY A 97 3.67 -1.32 25.99
N SER A 98 2.66 -2.17 26.10
CA SER A 98 2.23 -3.01 24.95
C SER A 98 1.69 -2.14 23.83
N PHE A 99 2.04 -2.51 22.58
CA PHE A 99 1.55 -1.84 21.39
C PHE A 99 0.64 -2.78 20.61
N ALA A 100 -0.65 -2.42 20.59
CA ALA A 100 -1.68 -3.11 19.83
C ALA A 100 -2.12 -2.26 18.64
N TYR A 101 -2.41 -2.92 17.51
CA TYR A 101 -2.76 -2.23 16.28
C TYR A 101 -3.80 -2.99 15.46
N ASP A 102 -4.80 -2.29 14.95
CA ASP A 102 -5.75 -2.75 13.94
C ASP A 102 -6.15 -1.58 13.04
N THR A 103 -5.74 -1.65 11.77
CA THR A 103 -5.99 -0.60 10.78
C THR A 103 -7.49 -0.37 10.53
N PHE A 104 -8.31 -1.43 10.53
CA PHE A 104 -9.74 -1.34 10.27
C PHE A 104 -10.50 -0.79 11.48
N GLU A 105 -10.10 -1.15 12.69
CA GLU A 105 -10.70 -0.62 13.90
C GLU A 105 -10.40 0.87 14.06
N LEU A 106 -9.16 1.29 13.77
CA LEU A 106 -8.78 2.71 13.73
C LEU A 106 -9.58 3.47 12.67
N TYR A 107 -9.76 2.88 11.48
CA TYR A 107 -10.58 3.45 10.42
C TYR A 107 -12.05 3.56 10.84
N ARG A 108 -12.64 2.50 11.43
CA ARG A 108 -14.02 2.48 11.92
C ARG A 108 -14.28 3.54 12.97
N ARG A 109 -13.30 3.83 13.84
CA ARG A 109 -13.38 4.89 14.88
C ARG A 109 -13.14 6.30 14.32
N GLY A 110 -12.89 6.45 13.02
CA GLY A 110 -12.55 7.74 12.42
C GLY A 110 -11.21 8.31 12.90
N MET A 111 -10.35 7.45 13.42
CA MET A 111 -9.00 7.82 13.86
C MET A 111 -8.00 7.77 12.70
N LEU A 112 -8.18 6.85 11.77
CA LEU A 112 -7.39 6.66 10.56
C LEU A 112 -8.26 6.98 9.34
N PHE A 113 -7.74 7.74 8.37
CA PHE A 113 -8.51 8.09 7.16
C PHE A 113 -8.32 7.10 6.03
N ASN A 114 -7.23 6.33 6.06
CA ASN A 114 -6.89 5.37 5.03
C ASN A 114 -6.33 4.07 5.64
N PRO A 115 -6.90 2.88 5.33
CA PRO A 115 -6.44 1.60 5.88
C PRO A 115 -5.17 1.06 5.22
N ASN A 116 -4.64 1.75 4.20
CA ASN A 116 -3.45 1.34 3.50
C ASN A 116 -2.18 1.60 4.32
N GLY A 117 -1.16 0.79 4.08
CA GLY A 117 0.11 0.94 4.76
C GLY A 117 1.32 0.61 3.90
N ILE A 118 2.49 0.96 4.43
CA ILE A 118 3.78 0.58 3.87
C ILE A 118 4.67 -0.06 4.93
N VAL A 119 5.50 -0.99 4.50
CA VAL A 119 6.57 -1.60 5.31
C VAL A 119 7.88 -1.50 4.53
N GLN A 120 8.86 -0.85 5.11
CA GLN A 120 10.16 -0.68 4.48
C GLN A 120 11.33 -1.03 5.42
N GLY A 121 12.47 -1.32 4.86
CA GLY A 121 13.70 -1.58 5.62
C GLY A 121 14.66 -2.48 4.86
N THR A 122 15.91 -2.53 5.28
CA THR A 122 16.94 -3.39 4.69
C THR A 122 16.57 -4.88 4.77
N VAL A 123 17.24 -5.71 3.97
CA VAL A 123 17.05 -7.17 4.03
C VAL A 123 17.49 -7.66 5.40
N GLY A 124 16.71 -8.58 6.00
CA GLY A 124 17.02 -9.14 7.31
C GLY A 124 16.64 -8.26 8.51
N SER A 125 16.02 -7.10 8.32
CA SER A 125 15.62 -6.20 9.43
C SER A 125 14.35 -6.61 10.19
N GLY A 126 13.60 -7.62 9.72
CA GLY A 126 12.39 -8.10 10.39
C GLY A 126 11.07 -7.84 9.65
N LYS A 127 11.07 -7.23 8.46
CA LYS A 127 9.86 -6.92 7.68
C LYS A 127 8.96 -8.13 7.44
N SER A 128 9.50 -9.20 6.83
CA SER A 128 8.72 -10.41 6.52
C SER A 128 8.20 -11.08 7.79
N SER A 129 8.96 -11.01 8.88
CA SER A 129 8.53 -11.52 10.19
C SER A 129 7.31 -10.76 10.71
N PHE A 130 7.35 -9.43 10.65
CA PHE A 130 6.21 -8.59 11.00
C PHE A 130 4.96 -8.92 10.17
N VAL A 131 5.12 -9.01 8.84
CA VAL A 131 3.99 -9.31 7.94
C VAL A 131 3.38 -10.66 8.28
N LYS A 132 4.22 -11.70 8.44
CA LYS A 132 3.76 -13.06 8.77
C LYS A 132 3.03 -13.13 10.10
N THR A 133 3.56 -12.49 11.16
CA THR A 133 2.89 -12.45 12.46
C THR A 133 1.61 -11.65 12.42
N THR A 134 1.58 -10.56 11.66
CA THR A 134 0.37 -9.76 11.47
C THR A 134 -0.72 -10.58 10.79
N ILE A 135 -0.41 -11.28 9.68
CA ILE A 135 -1.35 -12.16 8.98
C ILE A 135 -1.93 -13.21 9.94
N LYS A 136 -1.06 -13.93 10.65
CA LYS A 136 -1.47 -14.96 11.60
C LYS A 136 -2.40 -14.40 12.69
N ARG A 137 -2.00 -13.29 13.31
CA ARG A 137 -2.75 -12.70 14.44
C ARG A 137 -4.05 -12.06 14.00
N GLU A 138 -4.08 -11.41 12.85
CA GLU A 138 -5.27 -10.78 12.29
C GLU A 138 -6.34 -11.78 11.85
N ALA A 139 -5.95 -13.00 11.44
CA ALA A 139 -6.88 -14.09 11.16
C ALA A 139 -7.79 -14.39 12.36
N ALA A 140 -7.25 -14.38 13.59
CA ALA A 140 -8.03 -14.55 14.80
C ALA A 140 -9.08 -13.44 15.04
N PHE A 141 -8.92 -12.29 14.38
CA PHE A 141 -9.87 -11.16 14.40
C PHE A 141 -10.79 -11.14 13.17
N GLY A 142 -10.77 -12.18 12.35
CA GLY A 142 -11.58 -12.30 11.14
C GLY A 142 -11.14 -11.36 10.01
N ILE A 143 -9.88 -10.92 10.01
CA ILE A 143 -9.28 -10.16 8.93
C ILE A 143 -8.54 -11.14 8.02
N LYS A 144 -8.95 -11.21 6.76
CA LYS A 144 -8.38 -12.12 5.76
C LYS A 144 -7.21 -11.47 5.05
N SER A 145 -6.22 -12.26 4.71
CA SER A 145 -4.99 -11.79 4.07
C SER A 145 -4.79 -12.42 2.70
N VAL A 146 -4.35 -11.61 1.75
CA VAL A 146 -4.03 -12.04 0.39
C VAL A 146 -2.63 -11.60 0.04
N VAL A 147 -1.79 -12.52 -0.38
CA VAL A 147 -0.45 -12.27 -0.92
C VAL A 147 -0.48 -12.60 -2.42
N PRO A 148 -0.74 -11.61 -3.29
CA PRO A 148 -0.95 -11.85 -4.73
C PRO A 148 0.32 -12.24 -5.46
N CYS A 149 1.47 -12.11 -4.81
CA CYS A 149 2.75 -12.39 -5.41
C CYS A 149 3.78 -12.72 -4.35
N ASP A 150 4.22 -13.96 -4.32
CA ASP A 150 5.30 -14.44 -3.45
C ASP A 150 6.44 -15.01 -4.31
N PRO A 151 7.35 -14.16 -4.85
CA PRO A 151 8.41 -14.62 -5.74
C PRO A 151 9.51 -15.40 -5.03
N LYS A 152 9.54 -15.36 -3.70
CA LYS A 152 10.55 -16.04 -2.89
C LYS A 152 10.02 -17.28 -2.17
N GLY A 153 8.71 -17.53 -2.19
CA GLY A 153 8.06 -18.62 -1.45
C GLY A 153 8.07 -18.41 0.08
N GLU A 154 8.24 -17.16 0.54
CA GLU A 154 8.39 -16.86 1.96
C GLU A 154 7.11 -17.08 2.77
N TYR A 155 5.93 -16.95 2.15
CA TYR A 155 4.64 -17.10 2.83
C TYR A 155 4.08 -18.52 2.77
N THR A 156 4.65 -19.41 1.96
CA THR A 156 4.24 -20.81 1.84
C THR A 156 4.24 -21.57 3.17
N PRO A 157 5.31 -21.47 4.02
CA PRO A 157 5.30 -22.15 5.31
C PRO A 157 4.20 -21.65 6.24
N LEU A 158 3.92 -20.36 6.23
CA LEU A 158 2.84 -19.77 7.03
C LEU A 158 1.47 -20.29 6.57
N ALA A 159 1.20 -20.27 5.25
CA ALA A 159 -0.08 -20.72 4.70
C ALA A 159 -0.35 -22.17 5.09
N ARG A 160 0.63 -23.06 4.93
CA ARG A 160 0.50 -24.46 5.31
C ARG A 160 0.31 -24.68 6.81
N TRP A 161 1.01 -23.89 7.63
CA TRP A 161 0.84 -23.93 9.07
C TRP A 161 -0.57 -23.50 9.49
N MET A 162 -1.17 -22.54 8.77
CA MET A 162 -2.57 -22.10 8.97
C MET A 162 -3.59 -23.09 8.37
N GLY A 163 -3.16 -24.14 7.66
CA GLY A 163 -4.02 -25.16 7.05
C GLY A 163 -4.43 -24.85 5.61
N TYR A 164 -3.80 -23.88 4.95
CA TYR A 164 -4.09 -23.47 3.58
C TYR A 164 -2.97 -23.88 2.62
N GLU A 165 -3.32 -24.33 1.42
CA GLU A 165 -2.33 -24.65 0.39
C GLU A 165 -2.15 -23.47 -0.55
N PRO A 166 -0.92 -22.95 -0.72
CA PRO A 166 -0.64 -21.89 -1.68
C PRO A 166 -0.92 -22.31 -3.11
N VAL A 167 -1.33 -21.36 -3.93
CA VAL A 167 -1.48 -21.56 -5.38
C VAL A 167 -0.12 -21.35 -6.03
N PHE A 168 0.42 -22.41 -6.62
CA PHE A 168 1.69 -22.35 -7.33
C PHE A 168 1.47 -22.01 -8.78
N LEU A 169 2.08 -20.92 -9.26
CA LEU A 169 2.04 -20.50 -10.64
C LEU A 169 3.46 -20.51 -11.23
N GLY A 170 3.60 -21.06 -12.42
CA GLY A 170 4.91 -21.13 -13.07
C GLY A 170 4.96 -22.06 -14.27
N PRO A 171 6.03 -22.02 -15.06
CA PRO A 171 6.21 -22.85 -16.24
C PRO A 171 6.14 -24.34 -15.87
N GLY A 172 5.45 -25.13 -16.69
CA GLY A 172 5.31 -26.56 -16.51
C GLY A 172 4.34 -27.01 -15.43
N LEU A 173 3.71 -26.07 -14.70
CA LEU A 173 2.61 -26.39 -13.79
C LEU A 173 1.29 -26.48 -14.55
N ARG A 174 0.32 -27.20 -13.95
CA ARG A 174 -1.04 -27.30 -14.52
C ARG A 174 -1.93 -26.12 -14.15
N THR A 175 -1.52 -25.31 -13.19
CA THR A 175 -2.25 -24.16 -12.72
C THR A 175 -2.23 -23.06 -13.75
N ARG A 176 -3.42 -22.61 -14.13
CA ARG A 176 -3.64 -21.44 -14.98
C ARG A 176 -4.60 -20.49 -14.30
N LEU A 177 -4.38 -19.21 -14.48
CA LEU A 177 -5.24 -18.13 -14.03
C LEU A 177 -5.64 -17.29 -15.24
N ASN A 178 -6.92 -17.14 -15.47
CA ASN A 178 -7.41 -16.25 -16.51
C ASN A 178 -7.57 -14.83 -15.98
N PRO A 179 -6.73 -13.86 -16.38
CA PRO A 179 -6.82 -12.49 -15.90
C PRO A 179 -8.08 -11.76 -16.42
N LEU A 180 -8.81 -12.38 -17.35
CA LEU A 180 -10.04 -11.85 -17.93
C LEU A 180 -11.30 -12.50 -17.34
N ASP A 181 -11.18 -13.30 -16.28
CA ASP A 181 -12.32 -13.89 -15.58
C ASP A 181 -13.33 -12.82 -15.13
N VAL A 182 -14.60 -13.23 -15.00
CA VAL A 182 -15.65 -12.36 -14.49
C VAL A 182 -15.81 -12.59 -13.00
N PRO A 183 -15.68 -11.54 -12.17
CA PRO A 183 -15.94 -11.66 -10.75
C PRO A 183 -17.43 -11.88 -10.47
N PRO A 184 -17.79 -12.31 -9.26
CA PRO A 184 -19.18 -12.30 -8.83
C PRO A 184 -19.75 -10.89 -8.90
N ARG A 185 -20.95 -10.75 -9.49
CA ARG A 185 -21.60 -9.45 -9.63
C ARG A 185 -21.97 -8.86 -8.27
N PRO A 186 -21.56 -7.63 -7.94
CA PRO A 186 -22.01 -6.95 -6.74
C PRO A 186 -23.52 -6.71 -6.76
N SER A 187 -24.17 -6.82 -5.60
CA SER A 187 -25.60 -6.54 -5.47
C SER A 187 -25.88 -5.04 -5.75
N GLY A 188 -26.93 -4.78 -6.56
CA GLY A 188 -27.39 -3.41 -6.83
C GLY A 188 -26.85 -2.74 -8.09
N LEU A 189 -25.95 -3.36 -8.82
CA LEU A 189 -25.52 -2.86 -10.14
C LEU A 189 -26.54 -3.25 -11.23
N THR A 190 -26.83 -2.31 -12.13
CA THR A 190 -27.60 -2.61 -13.34
C THR A 190 -26.76 -3.46 -14.30
N ASP A 191 -27.41 -4.17 -15.23
CA ASP A 191 -26.72 -4.98 -16.24
C ASP A 191 -25.76 -4.14 -17.08
N ALA A 192 -26.21 -2.98 -17.51
CA ALA A 192 -25.41 -2.06 -18.33
C ALA A 192 -24.18 -1.53 -17.57
N ASP A 193 -24.34 -1.23 -16.27
CA ASP A 193 -23.22 -0.75 -15.44
C ASP A 193 -22.20 -1.86 -15.20
N TRP A 194 -22.68 -3.07 -14.94
CA TRP A 194 -21.84 -4.25 -14.74
C TRP A 194 -21.01 -4.61 -15.97
N VAL A 195 -21.65 -4.68 -17.15
CA VAL A 195 -20.99 -4.90 -18.45
C VAL A 195 -19.91 -3.84 -18.70
N ARG A 196 -20.23 -2.57 -18.43
CA ARG A 196 -19.31 -1.46 -18.62
C ARG A 196 -18.10 -1.57 -17.67
N GLU A 197 -18.34 -1.92 -16.41
CA GLU A 197 -17.28 -2.06 -15.40
C GLU A 197 -16.31 -3.18 -15.77
N ILE A 198 -16.80 -4.38 -16.11
CA ILE A 198 -15.97 -5.51 -16.54
C ILE A 198 -15.19 -5.16 -17.81
N SER A 199 -15.87 -4.60 -18.81
CA SER A 199 -15.21 -4.23 -20.08
C SER A 199 -14.10 -3.24 -19.86
N ASN A 200 -14.33 -2.21 -19.04
CA ASN A 200 -13.32 -1.21 -18.71
C ASN A 200 -12.14 -1.81 -17.92
N ALA A 201 -12.41 -2.70 -16.97
CA ALA A 201 -11.38 -3.38 -16.21
C ALA A 201 -10.46 -4.23 -17.10
N ARG A 202 -11.03 -5.03 -18.01
CA ARG A 202 -10.31 -5.85 -18.97
C ARG A 202 -9.48 -5.02 -19.93
N ILE A 203 -10.06 -3.98 -20.54
CA ILE A 203 -9.34 -3.06 -21.45
C ILE A 203 -8.21 -2.34 -20.71
N SER A 204 -8.45 -1.89 -19.49
CA SER A 204 -7.45 -1.22 -18.67
C SER A 204 -6.27 -2.13 -18.32
N LEU A 205 -6.56 -3.39 -17.98
CA LEU A 205 -5.52 -4.39 -17.72
C LEU A 205 -4.66 -4.63 -18.96
N LEU A 206 -5.29 -4.97 -20.09
CA LEU A 206 -4.58 -5.29 -21.34
C LEU A 206 -3.77 -4.12 -21.85
N ALA A 207 -4.31 -2.90 -21.75
CA ALA A 207 -3.60 -1.68 -22.09
C ALA A 207 -2.40 -1.42 -21.15
N ALA A 208 -2.54 -1.72 -19.85
CA ALA A 208 -1.45 -1.58 -18.90
C ALA A 208 -0.33 -2.58 -19.15
N LEU A 209 -0.66 -3.85 -19.43
CA LEU A 209 0.31 -4.89 -19.79
C LEU A 209 1.07 -4.52 -21.08
N ALA A 210 0.34 -4.12 -22.13
CA ALA A 210 0.95 -3.68 -23.37
C ALA A 210 1.85 -2.45 -23.16
N SER A 211 1.38 -1.44 -22.44
CA SER A 211 2.17 -0.23 -22.15
C SER A 211 3.43 -0.53 -21.34
N ALA A 212 3.37 -1.46 -20.39
CA ALA A 212 4.49 -1.84 -19.56
C ALA A 212 5.61 -2.48 -20.39
N THR A 213 5.27 -3.39 -21.30
CA THR A 213 6.24 -4.05 -22.17
C THR A 213 6.80 -3.13 -23.25
N LEU A 214 5.93 -2.28 -23.84
CA LEU A 214 6.34 -1.32 -24.87
C LEU A 214 7.15 -0.14 -24.32
N GLY A 215 7.12 0.10 -23.01
CA GLY A 215 7.73 1.28 -22.37
C GLY A 215 7.08 2.61 -22.78
N ARG A 216 5.88 2.56 -23.39
CA ARG A 216 5.07 3.71 -23.81
C ARG A 216 3.59 3.43 -23.62
N ALA A 217 2.78 4.47 -23.55
CA ALA A 217 1.33 4.30 -23.56
C ALA A 217 0.88 3.63 -24.87
N VAL A 218 -0.14 2.75 -24.78
CA VAL A 218 -0.81 2.22 -25.97
C VAL A 218 -1.42 3.36 -26.78
N THR A 219 -1.28 3.29 -28.09
CA THR A 219 -1.89 4.24 -29.00
C THR A 219 -3.42 4.11 -29.01
N PRO A 220 -4.16 5.13 -29.49
CA PRO A 220 -5.61 5.01 -29.68
C PRO A 220 -6.01 3.85 -30.59
N ALA A 221 -5.21 3.54 -31.63
CA ALA A 221 -5.45 2.42 -32.54
C ALA A 221 -5.30 1.07 -31.82
N GLU A 222 -4.21 0.88 -31.06
CA GLU A 222 -3.97 -0.32 -30.26
C GLU A 222 -5.09 -0.54 -29.23
N ARG A 223 -5.47 0.50 -28.51
CA ARG A 223 -6.58 0.43 -27.54
C ARG A 223 -7.90 0.09 -28.22
N LYS A 224 -8.17 0.65 -29.41
CA LYS A 224 -9.39 0.38 -30.17
C LYS A 224 -9.41 -1.07 -30.66
N ALA A 225 -8.27 -1.61 -31.12
CA ALA A 225 -8.14 -3.01 -31.54
C ALA A 225 -8.43 -3.98 -30.38
N ILE A 226 -7.83 -3.76 -29.21
CA ILE A 226 -8.14 -4.53 -28.00
C ILE A 226 -9.62 -4.47 -27.66
N THR A 227 -10.22 -3.28 -27.75
CA THR A 227 -11.63 -3.07 -27.42
C THR A 227 -12.55 -3.86 -28.38
N ILE A 228 -12.31 -3.77 -29.70
CA ILE A 228 -13.12 -4.47 -30.69
C ILE A 228 -12.96 -5.99 -30.56
N ALA A 229 -11.74 -6.49 -30.38
CA ALA A 229 -11.49 -7.91 -30.17
C ALA A 229 -12.26 -8.45 -28.94
N LEU A 230 -12.20 -7.74 -27.80
CA LEU A 230 -12.98 -8.10 -26.62
C LEU A 230 -14.50 -8.05 -26.87
N GLN A 231 -15.00 -7.05 -27.59
CA GLN A 231 -16.42 -6.94 -27.90
C GLN A 231 -16.92 -8.09 -28.78
N LYS A 232 -16.11 -8.53 -29.76
CA LYS A 232 -16.43 -9.69 -30.58
C LYS A 232 -16.53 -10.97 -29.77
N LEU A 233 -15.54 -11.19 -28.88
CA LEU A 233 -15.49 -12.42 -28.06
C LEU A 233 -16.58 -12.48 -27.00
N THR A 234 -16.96 -11.36 -26.42
CA THR A 234 -17.96 -11.30 -25.37
C THR A 234 -19.38 -11.15 -25.87
N GLY A 235 -19.57 -10.84 -27.16
CA GLY A 235 -20.90 -10.57 -27.76
C GLY A 235 -21.54 -9.27 -27.27
N ILE A 236 -20.84 -8.43 -26.49
CA ILE A 236 -21.37 -7.20 -25.89
C ILE A 236 -21.88 -6.22 -26.94
N ALA A 237 -21.20 -6.12 -28.09
CA ALA A 237 -21.62 -5.27 -29.21
C ALA A 237 -22.95 -5.70 -29.83
N ALA A 238 -23.33 -6.97 -29.68
CA ALA A 238 -24.59 -7.54 -30.21
C ALA A 238 -25.73 -7.55 -29.17
N GLY A 239 -25.56 -6.92 -28.00
CA GLY A 239 -26.57 -6.91 -26.95
C GLY A 239 -26.69 -8.25 -26.21
N ALA A 240 -25.53 -8.89 -25.95
CA ALA A 240 -25.49 -10.15 -25.23
C ALA A 240 -26.13 -10.06 -23.85
N ASP A 241 -26.80 -11.16 -23.47
CA ASP A 241 -27.33 -11.35 -22.13
C ASP A 241 -26.24 -11.31 -21.10
N VAL A 242 -26.39 -10.48 -20.09
CA VAL A 242 -25.38 -10.23 -19.04
C VAL A 242 -25.06 -11.49 -18.24
N ASP A 243 -26.04 -12.37 -18.07
CA ASP A 243 -25.88 -13.66 -17.38
C ASP A 243 -25.11 -14.69 -18.22
N ARG A 244 -24.86 -14.39 -19.49
CA ARG A 244 -24.15 -15.24 -20.46
C ARG A 244 -22.92 -14.55 -21.05
N LEU A 245 -22.37 -13.55 -20.36
CA LEU A 245 -21.11 -12.94 -20.78
C LEU A 245 -20.03 -14.01 -20.92
N ALA A 246 -19.57 -14.23 -22.13
CA ALA A 246 -18.46 -15.13 -22.38
C ALA A 246 -17.23 -14.65 -21.60
N THR A 247 -16.55 -15.60 -20.98
CA THR A 247 -15.27 -15.33 -20.34
C THR A 247 -14.18 -15.63 -21.35
N PRO A 248 -13.66 -14.60 -22.08
CA PRO A 248 -12.60 -14.81 -23.06
C PRO A 248 -11.33 -15.22 -22.35
N ILE A 249 -10.47 -15.95 -23.05
CA ILE A 249 -9.09 -16.22 -22.64
C ILE A 249 -8.13 -15.45 -23.54
N LEU A 250 -6.89 -15.27 -23.09
CA LEU A 250 -5.91 -14.51 -23.86
C LEU A 250 -5.64 -15.08 -25.26
N PRO A 251 -5.58 -16.41 -25.48
CA PRO A 251 -5.44 -16.99 -26.83
C PRO A 251 -6.56 -16.54 -27.78
N ASP A 252 -7.81 -16.55 -27.32
CA ASP A 252 -8.94 -16.10 -28.13
C ASP A 252 -8.80 -14.62 -28.49
N LEU A 253 -8.36 -13.79 -27.53
CA LEU A 253 -8.14 -12.36 -27.76
C LEU A 253 -7.07 -12.10 -28.79
N VAL A 254 -5.93 -12.79 -28.69
CA VAL A 254 -4.81 -12.68 -29.63
C VAL A 254 -5.27 -13.07 -31.04
N THR A 255 -6.03 -14.16 -31.16
CA THR A 255 -6.63 -14.59 -32.41
C THR A 255 -7.60 -13.55 -32.97
N ALA A 256 -8.52 -13.04 -32.14
CA ALA A 256 -9.48 -12.02 -32.56
C ALA A 256 -8.83 -10.70 -33.01
N MET A 257 -7.66 -10.36 -32.46
CA MET A 257 -6.88 -9.19 -32.92
C MET A 257 -6.28 -9.38 -34.31
N LEU A 258 -5.98 -10.61 -34.72
CA LEU A 258 -5.53 -10.93 -36.09
C LEU A 258 -6.72 -10.98 -37.08
N GLU A 259 -7.90 -11.27 -36.61
CA GLU A 259 -9.14 -11.40 -37.40
C GLU A 259 -9.95 -10.09 -37.51
N LEU A 260 -9.31 -8.93 -37.25
CA LEU A 260 -9.96 -7.64 -37.47
C LEU A 260 -10.20 -7.41 -38.95
N ASP A 261 -11.45 -7.11 -39.30
CA ASP A 261 -11.93 -6.98 -40.68
C ASP A 261 -12.09 -5.49 -41.13
N ASP A 262 -12.52 -5.27 -42.36
CA ASP A 262 -12.69 -3.93 -42.93
C ASP A 262 -13.82 -3.13 -42.22
N ARG A 263 -14.79 -3.79 -41.60
CA ARG A 263 -15.83 -3.12 -40.81
C ARG A 263 -15.27 -2.60 -39.49
N ASP A 264 -14.40 -3.39 -38.89
CA ASP A 264 -13.68 -2.99 -37.67
C ASP A 264 -12.77 -1.79 -37.96
N ALA A 265 -12.02 -1.87 -39.06
CA ALA A 265 -11.15 -0.81 -39.54
C ALA A 265 -11.94 0.50 -39.79
N ALA A 266 -13.06 0.41 -40.50
CA ALA A 266 -13.93 1.55 -40.74
C ALA A 266 -14.46 2.17 -39.43
N SER A 267 -14.84 1.34 -38.44
CA SER A 267 -15.27 1.81 -37.11
C SER A 267 -14.16 2.51 -36.33
N ALA A 268 -12.92 2.22 -36.64
CA ALA A 268 -11.73 2.80 -36.05
C ALA A 268 -11.13 3.97 -36.89
N GLY A 269 -11.75 4.28 -38.06
CA GLY A 269 -11.30 5.37 -38.94
C GLY A 269 -10.15 5.00 -39.87
N PHE A 270 -9.91 3.70 -40.11
CA PHE A 270 -8.90 3.19 -41.04
C PHE A 270 -9.50 2.82 -42.38
N ALA A 271 -8.67 2.84 -43.45
CA ALA A 271 -9.10 2.57 -44.81
C ALA A 271 -9.47 1.10 -45.04
N ASP A 272 -8.73 0.19 -44.43
CA ASP A 272 -8.90 -1.26 -44.55
C ASP A 272 -8.37 -2.00 -43.30
N ALA A 273 -8.65 -3.29 -43.23
CA ALA A 273 -8.24 -4.16 -42.12
C ALA A 273 -6.73 -4.19 -41.94
N ARG A 274 -5.95 -4.19 -43.05
CA ARG A 274 -4.50 -4.27 -42.98
C ARG A 274 -3.87 -3.04 -42.37
N ALA A 275 -4.32 -1.83 -42.74
CA ALA A 275 -3.86 -0.59 -42.13
C ALA A 275 -4.17 -0.52 -40.61
N PHE A 276 -5.31 -1.05 -40.19
CA PHE A 276 -5.67 -1.11 -38.78
C PHE A 276 -4.86 -2.15 -38.00
N GLN A 277 -4.65 -3.34 -38.59
CA GLN A 277 -3.79 -4.38 -38.01
C GLN A 277 -2.34 -3.91 -37.89
N ASP A 278 -1.77 -3.24 -38.92
CA ASP A 278 -0.43 -2.68 -38.87
C ASP A 278 -0.33 -1.61 -37.75
N ALA A 279 -1.32 -0.75 -37.57
CA ALA A 279 -1.35 0.29 -36.53
C ALA A 279 -1.53 -0.29 -35.10
N SER A 280 -2.03 -1.52 -34.96
CA SER A 280 -2.23 -2.19 -33.66
C SER A 280 -1.25 -3.34 -33.40
N ARG A 281 -0.30 -3.55 -34.30
CA ARG A 281 0.60 -4.71 -34.32
C ARG A 281 1.44 -4.84 -33.04
N ASP A 282 1.93 -3.74 -32.51
CA ASP A 282 2.79 -3.78 -31.32
C ASP A 282 2.03 -4.34 -30.11
N ALA A 283 0.78 -3.90 -29.90
CA ALA A 283 -0.06 -4.42 -28.82
C ALA A 283 -0.36 -5.91 -29.00
N TYR A 284 -0.65 -6.36 -30.25
CA TYR A 284 -0.81 -7.77 -30.56
C TYR A 284 0.42 -8.58 -30.16
N LEU A 285 1.63 -8.18 -30.59
CA LEU A 285 2.87 -8.91 -30.32
C LEU A 285 3.17 -9.04 -28.82
N VAL A 286 2.84 -8.03 -28.06
CA VAL A 286 3.01 -8.07 -26.58
C VAL A 286 2.04 -9.06 -25.94
N LEU A 287 0.77 -9.06 -26.34
CA LEU A 287 -0.22 -9.98 -25.80
C LEU A 287 0.04 -11.41 -26.25
N ASP A 288 0.53 -11.60 -27.48
CA ASP A 288 0.96 -12.89 -28.00
C ASP A 288 2.12 -13.52 -27.19
N ARG A 289 3.03 -12.69 -26.66
CA ARG A 289 4.11 -13.15 -25.77
C ARG A 289 3.58 -13.82 -24.50
N LEU A 290 2.43 -13.38 -23.96
CA LEU A 290 1.78 -14.00 -22.80
C LEU A 290 1.20 -15.39 -23.11
N VAL A 291 0.90 -15.65 -24.38
CA VAL A 291 0.26 -16.88 -24.86
C VAL A 291 1.27 -17.88 -25.42
N HIS A 292 2.13 -17.41 -26.31
CA HIS A 292 3.05 -18.25 -27.09
C HIS A 292 4.53 -18.01 -26.77
N GLY A 293 4.87 -16.99 -25.95
CA GLY A 293 6.23 -16.62 -25.60
C GLY A 293 6.74 -17.26 -24.32
N ASP A 294 7.68 -16.57 -23.69
CA ASP A 294 8.35 -16.97 -22.44
C ASP A 294 7.43 -16.98 -21.20
N LEU A 295 6.23 -16.41 -21.32
CA LEU A 295 5.22 -16.34 -20.27
C LEU A 295 4.05 -17.33 -20.47
N ALA A 296 4.15 -18.19 -21.50
CA ALA A 296 3.13 -19.19 -21.80
C ALA A 296 2.94 -20.20 -20.66
N GLY A 297 1.73 -20.77 -20.52
CA GLY A 297 1.40 -21.82 -19.56
C GLY A 297 0.88 -21.30 -18.22
N MET A 298 0.70 -19.99 -18.04
CA MET A 298 0.20 -19.41 -16.78
C MET A 298 -1.14 -18.68 -16.95
N PHE A 299 -1.30 -17.92 -18.05
CA PHE A 299 -2.46 -17.06 -18.29
C PHE A 299 -3.16 -17.36 -19.62
N ASP A 300 -2.77 -18.43 -20.28
CA ASP A 300 -3.16 -18.82 -21.63
C ASP A 300 -4.36 -19.77 -21.68
N GLY A 301 -5.13 -19.87 -20.64
CA GLY A 301 -6.31 -20.72 -20.57
C GLY A 301 -7.29 -20.31 -19.49
N PRO A 302 -8.40 -21.02 -19.36
CA PRO A 302 -9.35 -20.81 -18.27
C PRO A 302 -8.69 -21.10 -16.92
N SER A 303 -9.13 -20.41 -15.87
CA SER A 303 -8.65 -20.67 -14.51
C SER A 303 -8.91 -22.13 -14.11
N THR A 304 -7.85 -22.84 -13.74
CA THR A 304 -7.90 -24.26 -13.37
C THR A 304 -8.05 -24.47 -11.88
N THR A 305 -7.84 -23.43 -11.10
CA THR A 305 -7.89 -23.46 -9.64
C THR A 305 -8.99 -22.53 -9.17
N HIS A 306 -9.89 -23.07 -8.35
CA HIS A 306 -10.80 -22.25 -7.58
C HIS A 306 -10.07 -21.81 -6.31
N ILE A 307 -9.94 -20.52 -6.11
CA ILE A 307 -9.42 -19.98 -4.86
C ILE A 307 -10.61 -19.55 -4.01
N ASP A 308 -10.62 -20.07 -2.80
CA ASP A 308 -11.57 -19.59 -1.81
C ASP A 308 -11.01 -18.33 -1.13
N PHE A 309 -11.53 -17.17 -1.53
CA PHE A 309 -11.20 -15.90 -0.88
C PHE A 309 -11.84 -15.75 0.50
N ASP A 310 -12.54 -16.80 0.95
CA ASP A 310 -13.03 -16.92 2.31
C ASP A 310 -12.04 -17.64 3.23
N ASP A 311 -10.92 -18.14 2.70
CA ASP A 311 -9.76 -18.55 3.49
C ASP A 311 -9.12 -17.34 4.20
N ASP A 312 -8.53 -17.58 5.39
CA ASP A 312 -7.88 -16.51 6.15
C ASP A 312 -6.57 -16.05 5.51
N LEU A 313 -5.96 -16.89 4.68
CA LEU A 313 -4.75 -16.58 3.93
C LEU A 313 -4.75 -17.20 2.54
N VAL A 314 -4.68 -16.36 1.53
CA VAL A 314 -4.49 -16.75 0.12
C VAL A 314 -3.10 -16.32 -0.33
N VAL A 315 -2.29 -17.25 -0.83
CA VAL A 315 -0.93 -16.98 -1.32
C VAL A 315 -0.77 -17.47 -2.75
N LEU A 316 -0.31 -16.60 -3.64
CA LEU A 316 0.18 -16.96 -4.96
C LEU A 316 1.70 -17.10 -4.91
N ASN A 317 2.17 -18.35 -4.95
CA ASN A 317 3.59 -18.65 -4.94
C ASN A 317 4.17 -18.65 -6.36
N LEU A 318 5.17 -17.81 -6.58
CA LEU A 318 5.87 -17.61 -7.85
C LEU A 318 7.35 -18.06 -7.77
N GLU A 319 7.76 -18.79 -6.76
CA GLU A 319 9.17 -19.18 -6.52
C GLU A 319 9.78 -19.96 -7.71
N ARG A 320 8.96 -20.66 -8.49
CA ARG A 320 9.42 -21.41 -9.67
C ARG A 320 9.72 -20.53 -10.88
N LEU A 321 9.40 -19.25 -10.80
CA LEU A 321 9.65 -18.32 -11.88
C LEU A 321 11.09 -17.80 -11.81
N GLN A 322 11.94 -18.32 -12.68
CA GLN A 322 13.28 -17.77 -12.93
C GLN A 322 13.22 -16.90 -14.19
N VAL A 323 12.50 -15.78 -14.11
CA VAL A 323 12.26 -14.86 -15.21
C VAL A 323 12.88 -13.50 -14.95
N SER A 324 12.94 -12.68 -16.00
CA SER A 324 13.38 -11.28 -15.87
C SER A 324 12.45 -10.48 -14.94
N ASP A 325 12.95 -9.36 -14.40
CA ASP A 325 12.13 -8.46 -13.57
C ASP A 325 10.90 -7.95 -14.34
N GLU A 326 11.03 -7.73 -15.66
CA GLU A 326 9.92 -7.35 -16.52
C GLU A 326 8.84 -8.43 -16.58
N ALA A 327 9.24 -9.66 -16.88
CA ALA A 327 8.31 -10.79 -16.96
C ALA A 327 7.59 -11.01 -15.61
N LEU A 328 8.34 -10.94 -14.51
CA LEU A 328 7.77 -11.07 -13.17
C LEU A 328 6.76 -9.93 -12.89
N ALA A 329 7.06 -8.68 -13.27
CA ALA A 329 6.14 -7.57 -13.08
C ALA A 329 4.83 -7.74 -13.90
N LEU A 330 4.91 -8.29 -15.11
CA LEU A 330 3.72 -8.61 -15.90
C LEU A 330 2.88 -9.70 -15.25
N ILE A 331 3.52 -10.75 -14.74
CA ILE A 331 2.85 -11.84 -14.01
C ILE A 331 2.18 -11.29 -12.74
N MET A 332 2.88 -10.42 -11.98
CA MET A 332 2.32 -9.75 -10.82
C MET A 332 1.08 -8.93 -11.19
N ALA A 333 1.11 -8.21 -12.31
CA ALA A 333 -0.02 -7.40 -12.76
C ALA A 333 -1.22 -8.26 -13.19
N CYS A 334 -0.98 -9.41 -13.86
CA CYS A 334 -2.04 -10.36 -14.20
C CYS A 334 -2.66 -11.00 -12.95
N SER A 335 -1.81 -11.45 -12.02
CA SER A 335 -2.24 -12.04 -10.75
C SER A 335 -3.02 -11.05 -9.90
N GLN A 336 -2.55 -9.80 -9.84
CA GLN A 336 -3.26 -8.70 -9.19
C GLN A 336 -4.65 -8.49 -9.79
N ALA A 337 -4.74 -8.39 -11.13
CA ALA A 337 -6.00 -8.16 -11.80
C ALA A 337 -7.00 -9.29 -11.55
N TRP A 338 -6.53 -10.51 -11.57
CA TRP A 338 -7.35 -11.68 -11.26
C TRP A 338 -7.86 -11.65 -9.82
N MET A 339 -7.00 -11.32 -8.84
CA MET A 339 -7.41 -11.18 -7.44
C MET A 339 -8.34 -9.98 -7.19
N GLU A 340 -8.11 -8.84 -7.84
CA GLU A 340 -9.01 -7.68 -7.72
C GLU A 340 -10.44 -8.05 -8.05
N GLN A 341 -10.64 -8.79 -9.13
CA GLN A 341 -11.96 -9.21 -9.55
C GLN A 341 -12.66 -10.07 -8.49
N ALA A 342 -11.90 -10.96 -7.84
CA ALA A 342 -12.43 -11.80 -6.79
C ALA A 342 -12.69 -11.06 -5.46
N LEU A 343 -11.93 -9.98 -5.19
CA LEU A 343 -12.04 -9.17 -3.98
C LEU A 343 -13.08 -8.03 -4.08
N MET A 344 -13.59 -7.72 -5.27
CA MET A 344 -14.68 -6.76 -5.48
C MET A 344 -16.02 -7.20 -4.88
N ARG A 345 -16.04 -8.32 -4.16
CA ARG A 345 -17.21 -8.76 -3.38
C ARG A 345 -17.47 -7.76 -2.26
N GLN A 346 -18.55 -7.04 -2.32
CA GLN A 346 -19.00 -6.17 -1.22
C GLN A 346 -19.70 -7.00 -0.14
N ASP A 347 -19.01 -7.97 0.43
CA ASP A 347 -19.52 -8.89 1.45
C ASP A 347 -19.32 -8.42 2.88
N GLY A 348 -18.72 -7.25 3.07
CA GLY A 348 -18.44 -6.68 4.39
C GLY A 348 -17.25 -7.33 5.12
N VAL A 349 -16.56 -8.28 4.50
CA VAL A 349 -15.38 -8.94 5.09
C VAL A 349 -14.15 -8.04 4.94
N ARG A 350 -13.44 -7.85 6.03
CA ARG A 350 -12.20 -7.06 6.04
C ARG A 350 -11.07 -7.87 5.47
N ARG A 351 -10.36 -7.31 4.48
CA ARG A 351 -9.25 -7.99 3.79
C ARG A 351 -8.02 -7.09 3.73
N LYS A 352 -6.83 -7.68 3.86
CA LYS A 352 -5.54 -7.04 3.58
C LYS A 352 -4.87 -7.69 2.39
N ILE A 353 -4.36 -6.86 1.49
CA ILE A 353 -3.52 -7.31 0.38
C ILE A 353 -2.09 -6.89 0.69
N TRP A 354 -1.19 -7.85 0.68
CA TRP A 354 0.22 -7.66 0.96
C TRP A 354 1.04 -7.80 -0.31
N TYR A 355 1.48 -6.68 -0.88
CA TYR A 355 2.35 -6.66 -2.05
C TYR A 355 3.80 -6.69 -1.62
N ASP A 356 4.41 -7.86 -1.62
CA ASP A 356 5.85 -7.99 -1.43
C ASP A 356 6.58 -7.74 -2.76
N GLU A 357 7.79 -7.18 -2.69
CA GLU A 357 8.61 -6.81 -3.86
C GLU A 357 7.87 -5.89 -4.87
N CYS A 358 6.90 -5.09 -4.40
CA CYS A 358 6.06 -4.25 -5.28
C CYS A 358 6.85 -3.24 -6.13
N TRP A 359 8.08 -2.92 -5.76
CA TRP A 359 8.99 -2.06 -6.51
C TRP A 359 9.24 -2.55 -7.95
N ARG A 360 9.13 -3.88 -8.20
CA ARG A 360 9.26 -4.46 -9.54
C ARG A 360 8.17 -3.92 -10.47
N MET A 361 6.92 -3.88 -10.00
CA MET A 361 5.80 -3.30 -10.75
C MET A 361 5.98 -1.79 -10.99
N VAL A 362 6.61 -1.09 -10.05
CA VAL A 362 6.85 0.36 -10.17
C VAL A 362 7.91 0.66 -11.22
N ARG A 363 8.98 -0.12 -11.27
CA ARG A 363 10.12 0.11 -12.19
C ARG A 363 9.85 -0.27 -13.64
N VAL A 364 8.98 -1.26 -13.86
CA VAL A 364 8.71 -1.77 -15.20
C VAL A 364 7.73 -0.86 -15.94
N GLY A 365 8.00 -0.65 -17.24
CA GLY A 365 7.09 0.03 -18.14
C GLY A 365 6.86 1.50 -17.84
N ASN A 366 7.89 2.24 -17.41
CA ASN A 366 7.80 3.68 -17.14
C ASN A 366 6.65 4.07 -16.20
N GLY A 367 6.30 3.21 -15.23
CA GLY A 367 5.27 3.47 -14.22
C GLY A 367 3.84 3.14 -14.63
N HIS A 368 3.59 2.53 -15.79
CA HIS A 368 2.22 2.17 -16.20
C HIS A 368 1.57 1.16 -15.26
N LEU A 369 2.32 0.18 -14.74
CA LEU A 369 1.83 -0.76 -13.74
C LEU A 369 1.67 -0.10 -12.36
N ALA A 370 2.58 0.81 -12.01
CA ALA A 370 2.48 1.58 -10.77
C ALA A 370 1.24 2.47 -10.72
N ALA A 371 0.88 3.11 -11.83
CA ALA A 371 -0.35 3.90 -11.93
C ALA A 371 -1.60 3.05 -11.68
N ARG A 372 -1.63 1.79 -12.15
CA ARG A 372 -2.69 0.84 -11.85
C ARG A 372 -2.75 0.50 -10.37
N LEU A 373 -1.62 0.19 -9.74
CA LEU A 373 -1.53 -0.10 -8.31
C LEU A 373 -1.99 1.10 -7.46
N SER A 374 -1.59 2.33 -7.83
CA SER A 374 -2.06 3.56 -7.18
C SER A 374 -3.58 3.75 -7.30
N ALA A 375 -4.15 3.47 -8.47
CA ALA A 375 -5.60 3.53 -8.66
C ALA A 375 -6.33 2.49 -7.77
N GLN A 376 -5.78 1.29 -7.63
CA GLN A 376 -6.30 0.26 -6.74
C GLN A 376 -6.29 0.71 -5.27
N GLN A 377 -5.19 1.30 -4.79
CA GLN A 377 -5.12 1.82 -3.42
C GLN A 377 -6.25 2.80 -3.10
N LYS A 378 -6.61 3.67 -4.07
CA LYS A 378 -7.69 4.64 -3.90
C LYS A 378 -9.06 3.99 -3.80
N LEU A 379 -9.29 2.93 -4.57
CA LEU A 379 -10.58 2.24 -4.64
C LEU A 379 -10.74 1.18 -3.53
N ALA A 380 -9.66 0.56 -3.08
CA ALA A 380 -9.66 -0.54 -2.12
C ALA A 380 -10.45 -0.23 -0.84
N ARG A 381 -10.35 1.02 -0.36
CA ARG A 381 -11.09 1.51 0.81
C ARG A 381 -12.60 1.31 0.68
N GLN A 382 -13.18 1.49 -0.51
CA GLN A 382 -14.62 1.35 -0.74
C GLN A 382 -15.07 -0.11 -0.61
N TRP A 383 -14.14 -1.06 -0.77
CA TRP A 383 -14.39 -2.50 -0.70
C TRP A 383 -14.01 -3.13 0.64
N GLY A 384 -13.67 -2.31 1.64
CA GLY A 384 -13.20 -2.81 2.94
C GLY A 384 -11.82 -3.47 2.90
N ILE A 385 -10.99 -3.06 1.94
CA ILE A 385 -9.65 -3.61 1.69
C ILE A 385 -8.59 -2.62 2.14
N GLY A 386 -7.56 -3.11 2.84
CA GLY A 386 -6.33 -2.39 3.12
C GLY A 386 -5.20 -2.90 2.22
N VAL A 387 -4.56 -2.02 1.46
CA VAL A 387 -3.41 -2.37 0.61
C VAL A 387 -2.12 -2.02 1.34
N TRP A 388 -1.26 -3.03 1.53
CA TRP A 388 0.03 -2.88 2.19
C TRP A 388 1.16 -3.20 1.23
N LEU A 389 2.07 -2.23 1.06
CA LEU A 389 3.20 -2.32 0.15
C LEU A 389 4.48 -2.60 0.94
N ILE A 390 5.23 -3.61 0.52
CA ILE A 390 6.47 -4.02 1.16
C ILE A 390 7.63 -3.80 0.19
N PHE A 391 8.66 -3.12 0.65
CA PHE A 391 9.85 -2.85 -0.17
C PHE A 391 11.11 -2.66 0.69
N HIS A 392 12.26 -2.74 0.05
CA HIS A 392 13.53 -2.61 0.77
C HIS A 392 13.93 -1.16 0.97
N LYS A 393 13.75 -0.32 -0.04
CA LYS A 393 14.15 1.09 -0.04
C LYS A 393 13.08 1.93 -0.71
N ILE A 394 12.76 3.08 -0.15
CA ILE A 394 11.83 4.03 -0.80
C ILE A 394 12.33 4.45 -2.18
N LYS A 395 13.64 4.58 -2.34
CA LYS A 395 14.26 4.89 -3.63
C LYS A 395 13.90 3.88 -4.72
N ASP A 396 13.56 2.65 -4.37
CA ASP A 396 13.10 1.64 -5.32
C ASP A 396 11.74 1.99 -5.93
N LEU A 397 10.90 2.75 -5.24
CA LEU A 397 9.61 3.25 -5.73
C LEU A 397 9.76 4.51 -6.60
N SER A 398 10.72 5.39 -6.32
CA SER A 398 10.81 6.68 -6.99
C SER A 398 11.31 6.62 -8.44
N GLY A 399 11.93 5.49 -8.85
CA GLY A 399 12.49 5.36 -10.19
C GLY A 399 13.51 6.45 -10.56
N THR A 400 13.75 6.61 -11.88
CA THR A 400 14.72 7.59 -12.41
C THR A 400 14.07 8.80 -13.06
N SER A 401 12.74 8.80 -13.28
CA SER A 401 12.02 9.87 -13.94
C SER A 401 11.13 10.68 -12.97
N PRO A 402 10.92 11.99 -13.25
CA PRO A 402 10.00 12.81 -12.44
C PRO A 402 8.58 12.23 -12.36
N ALA A 403 8.09 11.65 -13.46
CA ALA A 403 6.76 11.03 -13.49
C ALA A 403 6.65 9.82 -12.54
N MET A 404 7.69 9.00 -12.45
CA MET A 404 7.72 7.88 -11.50
C MET A 404 7.78 8.37 -10.05
N ARG A 405 8.50 9.45 -9.80
CA ARG A 405 8.54 10.08 -8.47
C ARG A 405 7.16 10.58 -8.06
N GLU A 406 6.43 11.24 -8.96
CA GLU A 406 5.05 11.71 -8.70
C GLU A 406 4.10 10.54 -8.40
N ILE A 407 4.21 9.42 -9.13
CA ILE A 407 3.43 8.20 -8.84
C ILE A 407 3.78 7.65 -7.45
N ALA A 408 5.07 7.57 -7.10
CA ALA A 408 5.52 7.10 -5.79
C ALA A 408 5.02 8.00 -4.65
N GLU A 409 5.13 9.31 -4.80
CA GLU A 409 4.57 10.30 -3.84
C GLU A 409 3.06 10.13 -3.70
N GLY A 410 2.35 9.92 -4.82
CA GLY A 410 0.93 9.61 -4.83
C GLY A 410 0.60 8.32 -4.07
N MET A 411 1.38 7.24 -4.26
CA MET A 411 1.18 5.98 -3.53
C MET A 411 1.46 6.14 -2.03
N LEU A 412 2.49 6.89 -1.65
CA LEU A 412 2.82 7.16 -0.25
C LEU A 412 1.79 8.06 0.45
N SER A 413 1.19 9.01 -0.27
CA SER A 413 0.15 9.88 0.27
C SER A 413 -1.16 9.14 0.58
N GLU A 414 -1.41 8.01 -0.08
CA GLU A 414 -2.56 7.13 0.17
C GLU A 414 -2.30 6.12 1.30
N THR A 415 -1.29 6.33 2.14
CA THR A 415 -0.96 5.43 3.25
C THR A 415 -1.15 6.10 4.60
N GLY A 416 -2.05 5.54 5.41
CA GLY A 416 -2.30 6.03 6.77
C GLY A 416 -1.31 5.50 7.80
N THR A 417 -0.58 4.42 7.47
CA THR A 417 0.40 3.81 8.37
C THR A 417 1.69 3.49 7.62
N ARG A 418 2.81 3.84 8.25
CA ARG A 418 4.15 3.62 7.71
C ARG A 418 5.01 2.93 8.75
N VAL A 419 5.56 1.78 8.41
CA VAL A 419 6.43 0.98 9.29
C VAL A 419 7.82 0.96 8.69
N SER A 420 8.75 1.61 9.34
CA SER A 420 10.15 1.74 8.90
C SER A 420 11.07 0.94 9.80
N TYR A 421 11.68 -0.08 9.26
CA TYR A 421 12.79 -0.83 9.87
C TYR A 421 14.12 -0.16 9.53
N HIS A 422 15.20 -0.71 10.06
CA HIS A 422 16.56 -0.23 9.82
C HIS A 422 16.81 0.15 8.36
N GLN A 423 17.39 1.32 8.13
CA GLN A 423 17.79 1.84 6.83
C GLN A 423 19.28 2.13 6.81
N ALA A 424 19.91 1.83 5.68
CA ALA A 424 21.33 2.19 5.49
C ALA A 424 21.50 3.73 5.42
N VAL A 425 22.62 4.21 5.92
CA VAL A 425 22.92 5.65 6.05
C VAL A 425 22.73 6.41 4.73
N ASP A 426 23.08 5.80 3.60
CA ASP A 426 22.95 6.38 2.26
C ASP A 426 21.48 6.53 1.79
N GLN A 427 20.54 5.98 2.52
CA GLN A 427 19.10 6.03 2.21
C GLN A 427 18.32 6.97 3.15
N LEU A 428 18.92 7.39 4.28
CA LEU A 428 18.22 8.15 5.33
C LEU A 428 17.68 9.48 4.83
N GLU A 429 18.47 10.29 4.16
CA GLU A 429 18.07 11.60 3.65
C GLU A 429 16.87 11.49 2.70
N PHE A 430 16.95 10.57 1.75
CA PHE A 430 15.86 10.34 0.80
C PHE A 430 14.58 9.81 1.48
N THR A 431 14.74 8.91 2.45
CA THR A 431 13.62 8.37 3.23
C THR A 431 12.97 9.46 4.08
N GLN A 432 13.77 10.32 4.71
CA GLN A 432 13.30 11.45 5.48
C GLN A 432 12.47 12.41 4.64
N GLU A 433 12.95 12.78 3.45
CA GLU A 433 12.24 13.67 2.53
C GLU A 433 10.90 13.05 2.10
N MET A 434 10.91 11.81 1.63
CA MET A 434 9.73 11.14 1.05
C MET A 434 8.64 10.83 2.08
N LEU A 435 9.01 10.54 3.33
CA LEU A 435 8.07 10.24 4.42
C LEU A 435 7.80 11.43 5.33
N ALA A 436 8.39 12.59 5.04
CA ALA A 436 8.30 13.80 5.86
C ALA A 436 8.67 13.53 7.34
N MET A 437 9.77 12.79 7.56
CA MET A 437 10.28 12.48 8.89
C MET A 437 11.02 13.67 9.49
N THR A 438 10.98 13.77 10.80
CA THR A 438 11.85 14.69 11.56
C THR A 438 13.30 14.18 11.55
N ASP A 439 14.27 15.05 11.88
CA ASP A 439 15.68 14.66 11.99
C ASP A 439 15.89 13.57 13.04
N MET A 440 15.10 13.58 14.12
CA MET A 440 15.13 12.55 15.15
C MET A 440 14.65 11.21 14.61
N GLU A 441 13.51 11.16 13.93
CA GLU A 441 12.96 9.94 13.35
C GLU A 441 13.89 9.33 12.30
N ALA A 442 14.52 10.17 11.46
CA ALA A 442 15.50 9.72 10.49
C ALA A 442 16.77 9.16 11.16
N SER A 443 17.23 9.75 12.26
CA SER A 443 18.34 9.23 13.04
C SER A 443 18.00 7.89 13.69
N GLU A 444 16.79 7.75 14.27
CA GLU A 444 16.33 6.52 14.90
C GLU A 444 16.31 5.34 13.90
N ILE A 445 15.74 5.50 12.70
CA ILE A 445 15.69 4.41 11.72
C ILE A 445 17.07 3.95 11.23
N GLY A 446 18.10 4.79 11.36
CA GLY A 446 19.49 4.41 11.09
C GLY A 446 20.12 3.56 12.18
N GLY A 447 19.59 3.59 13.39
CA GLY A 447 20.11 2.89 14.58
C GLY A 447 19.29 1.69 15.04
N LEU A 448 18.17 1.37 14.37
CA LEU A 448 17.27 0.29 14.78
C LEU A 448 17.94 -1.08 14.73
N ASP A 449 17.70 -1.88 15.74
CA ASP A 449 18.08 -3.30 15.77
C ASP A 449 17.09 -4.18 14.99
N VAL A 450 17.47 -5.44 14.79
CA VAL A 450 16.60 -6.42 14.11
C VAL A 450 15.34 -6.65 14.93
N GLY A 451 14.18 -6.44 14.31
CA GLY A 451 12.88 -6.55 14.99
C GLY A 451 12.38 -5.24 15.58
N GLU A 452 13.18 -4.19 15.60
CA GLU A 452 12.73 -2.83 15.95
C GLU A 452 12.25 -2.08 14.72
N SER A 453 11.23 -1.24 14.91
CA SER A 453 10.63 -0.47 13.84
C SER A 453 10.05 0.86 14.33
N LEU A 454 10.19 1.89 13.49
CA LEU A 454 9.50 3.16 13.68
C LEU A 454 8.14 3.11 12.97
N TRP A 455 7.09 3.31 13.72
CA TRP A 455 5.71 3.40 13.22
C TRP A 455 5.28 4.85 13.14
N GLN A 456 4.92 5.30 11.96
CA GLN A 456 4.26 6.57 11.74
C GLN A 456 2.80 6.31 11.37
N ILE A 457 1.87 6.78 12.18
CA ILE A 457 0.42 6.55 12.02
C ILE A 457 -0.29 7.89 11.98
N GLU A 458 -1.09 8.12 10.94
CA GLU A 458 -1.89 9.34 10.80
C GLU A 458 -3.15 9.26 11.65
N ILE A 459 -3.07 9.68 12.90
CA ILE A 459 -4.20 9.67 13.83
C ILE A 459 -4.91 11.02 13.80
N ARG A 460 -6.15 11.03 13.32
CA ARG A 460 -7.00 12.24 13.19
C ARG A 460 -6.30 13.39 12.45
N GLY A 461 -5.64 13.05 11.34
CA GLY A 461 -4.92 14.02 10.51
C GLY A 461 -3.60 14.53 11.11
N LYS A 462 -3.06 13.86 12.13
CA LYS A 462 -1.75 14.14 12.71
C LYS A 462 -0.89 12.90 12.67
N MET A 463 0.31 13.01 12.14
CA MET A 463 1.28 11.94 12.20
C MET A 463 1.75 11.77 13.65
N ARG A 464 1.70 10.52 14.15
CA ARG A 464 2.25 10.11 15.44
C ARG A 464 3.25 9.01 15.21
N SER A 465 4.35 9.07 15.92
CA SER A 465 5.46 8.13 15.78
C SER A 465 5.63 7.30 17.04
N PHE A 466 5.85 6.01 16.84
CA PHE A 466 6.05 5.03 17.92
C PHE A 466 7.27 4.18 17.58
N LEU A 467 8.14 3.96 18.53
CA LEU A 467 9.28 3.06 18.40
C LEU A 467 8.89 1.71 19.01
N ILE A 468 8.78 0.68 18.18
CA ILE A 468 8.22 -0.61 18.55
C ILE A 468 9.24 -1.72 18.37
N GLU A 469 9.48 -2.45 19.43
CA GLU A 469 10.16 -3.75 19.43
C GLU A 469 9.10 -4.84 19.21
N HIS A 470 9.26 -5.62 18.16
CA HIS A 470 8.28 -6.61 17.75
C HIS A 470 8.34 -7.86 18.64
N ALA A 471 7.20 -8.25 19.21
CA ALA A 471 7.10 -9.45 20.04
C ALA A 471 6.72 -10.66 19.18
N TYR A 472 7.49 -11.76 19.35
CA TYR A 472 7.24 -13.05 18.70
C TYR A 472 6.96 -14.11 19.76
N SER A 473 6.03 -15.03 19.46
CA SER A 473 5.84 -16.21 20.29
C SER A 473 6.79 -17.35 19.87
N SER A 474 7.01 -18.30 20.77
CA SER A 474 7.80 -19.50 20.47
C SER A 474 7.21 -20.33 19.32
N GLU A 475 5.90 -20.32 19.15
CA GLU A 475 5.22 -21.00 18.02
C GLU A 475 5.44 -20.29 16.68
N GLU A 476 5.57 -18.96 16.70
CA GLU A 476 5.77 -18.16 15.50
C GLU A 476 7.21 -18.24 14.99
N TRP A 477 8.17 -18.38 15.89
CA TRP A 477 9.59 -18.31 15.58
C TRP A 477 10.04 -19.20 14.41
N PRO A 478 9.64 -20.50 14.30
CA PRO A 478 10.01 -21.35 13.18
C PRO A 478 9.49 -20.85 11.81
N LEU A 479 8.36 -20.12 11.81
CA LEU A 479 7.74 -19.59 10.58
C LEU A 479 8.42 -18.30 10.10
N LEU A 480 9.17 -17.63 10.98
CA LEU A 480 9.77 -16.33 10.72
C LEU A 480 11.15 -16.44 10.08
N GLN A 481 11.84 -17.58 10.22
CA GLN A 481 13.17 -17.79 9.68
C GLN A 481 13.14 -17.92 8.15
N THR A 482 13.44 -16.84 7.44
CA THR A 482 13.52 -16.81 5.98
C THR A 482 14.90 -17.22 5.46
N ASN A 483 15.93 -17.21 6.31
CA ASN A 483 17.32 -17.44 5.95
C ASN A 483 17.78 -18.89 6.15
N SER A 484 16.88 -19.84 6.40
CA SER A 484 17.22 -21.27 6.62
C SER A 484 18.05 -21.89 5.48
N LYS A 485 17.84 -21.42 4.24
CA LYS A 485 18.64 -21.83 3.06
C LYS A 485 20.08 -21.32 3.12
N MET A 486 20.34 -20.16 3.74
CA MET A 486 21.67 -19.56 3.89
C MET A 486 22.45 -20.13 5.08
N LEU A 487 21.73 -20.54 6.13
CA LEU A 487 22.33 -21.09 7.34
C LEU A 487 22.70 -22.58 7.21
N GLY A 488 22.47 -23.19 6.02
CA GLY A 488 22.55 -24.61 5.82
C GLY A 488 21.39 -25.34 6.51
N LYS A 489 21.31 -26.67 6.44
CA LYS A 489 20.44 -27.44 7.34
C LYS A 489 20.99 -27.26 8.76
N ALA A 490 20.77 -26.09 9.34
CA ALA A 490 21.08 -25.86 10.73
C ALA A 490 20.22 -26.80 11.55
N ASP A 491 20.89 -27.55 12.38
CA ASP A 491 20.31 -28.36 13.44
C ASP A 491 19.07 -27.65 14.01
N THR A 492 17.96 -28.34 13.94
CA THR A 492 16.71 -27.97 14.61
C THR A 492 16.84 -27.98 16.14
N THR A 493 18.06 -28.01 16.64
CA THR A 493 18.41 -28.04 18.07
C THR A 493 19.16 -26.81 18.55
N ASN A 494 19.41 -25.78 17.71
CA ASN A 494 20.03 -24.58 18.21
C ASN A 494 18.95 -23.64 18.77
N THR A 495 18.74 -23.75 20.06
CA THR A 495 17.91 -22.93 20.96
C THR A 495 18.56 -21.59 21.26
N ASP A 496 19.01 -20.86 20.25
CA ASP A 496 19.30 -19.42 20.38
C ASP A 496 18.06 -18.60 20.02
N ALA A 497 16.91 -19.00 20.57
CA ALA A 497 15.86 -18.03 20.86
C ALA A 497 16.45 -17.08 21.91
N PRO A 498 16.37 -15.72 21.72
CA PRO A 498 16.69 -14.82 22.80
C PRO A 498 15.91 -15.30 24.03
N ASP A 499 16.59 -15.43 25.13
CA ASP A 499 16.09 -15.98 26.38
C ASP A 499 14.84 -15.21 26.80
N VAL A 500 13.67 -15.69 26.39
CA VAL A 500 12.37 -15.05 26.69
C VAL A 500 12.06 -15.22 28.18
N ASP A 501 12.76 -16.10 28.86
CA ASP A 501 12.67 -16.31 30.31
C ASP A 501 13.44 -15.23 31.11
N ALA A 502 14.23 -14.38 30.45
CA ALA A 502 14.83 -13.20 31.08
C ALA A 502 13.90 -11.99 31.17
N ALA A 503 12.76 -12.02 30.47
CA ALA A 503 11.68 -11.04 30.64
C ALA A 503 10.73 -11.57 31.69
N GLY A 504 11.01 -11.21 32.94
CA GLY A 504 10.35 -11.51 34.20
C GLY A 504 8.95 -12.12 34.15
N GLU A 505 8.78 -13.14 34.98
CA GLU A 505 7.50 -13.69 35.41
C GLU A 505 6.35 -12.69 35.38
N TRP A 506 5.45 -12.86 34.42
CA TRP A 506 4.17 -12.19 34.46
C TRP A 506 3.35 -12.85 35.57
N GLY A 507 3.43 -12.24 36.75
CA GLY A 507 2.61 -12.65 37.87
C GLY A 507 1.13 -12.69 37.49
N GLU A 508 0.50 -13.82 37.80
CA GLU A 508 -0.95 -13.95 37.87
C GLU A 508 -1.53 -12.74 38.65
N VAL A 509 -2.25 -11.89 37.94
CA VAL A 509 -3.17 -10.94 38.58
C VAL A 509 -4.56 -11.35 38.15
N ALA A 510 -5.28 -11.84 39.17
CA ALA A 510 -6.67 -12.21 39.16
C ALA A 510 -7.59 -11.03 38.74
#